data_5b38177da5ee45261323e996c25f862f
#
_entry.id   5b38177da5ee45261323e996c25f862f
#
_cell.length_a   1.000
_cell.length_b   1.000
_cell.length_c   1.000
_cell.angle_alpha   90.00
_cell.angle_beta   90.00
_cell.angle_gamma   90.00
#
_symmetry.space_group_name_H-M   'P 1'
#
loop_
_entity.id
_entity.type
_entity.pdbx_description
1 polymer ?
#
loop_
_entity_poly.entity_id
_entity_poly.type
_entity_poly.pdbx_seq_one_letter_code
_entity_poly.pdbx_strand_id
1 'polypeptide(L)'
;MQLISLTGIWGLTFLISWLAPVVNEVWEHGTSRRVLRYSLLPFTLVLIGVLFYGSARLTLTPNAPVVRVAGLTPDRTLWSYLPVADIARSSDADRSALRPKMMQIVDDLLTRSRQEARAGAKIIVWSETGAFILKEDESAVLAQARTLARDESVYLQLGLMVIRHTDTFPFGENRAIMIDPSGNVVWDYYKAYPYPAGDALEIAPGPAILPFTETPYGRLAGVICYDLDWVPYPRQAGLAQVGLVLAPADDWLAFENDHAHEAVYRAVENDFSMVRPTGKGLSLAVDPLGRELAQGEYYTTDRLTIVAEIPVQALPTLYSRIGDLFAWLSLAGLVVLIGFAIARRPKASEAGAAEPSGAPPHVS
;
A
#
# COMPACT_ATOMS: atom_id res chain seq x y z
N MET A 1 14.34 -2.22 -7.24
CA MET A 1 13.01 -1.59 -7.02
C MET A 1 12.53 -0.78 -8.22
N GLN A 2 13.31 0.13 -8.85
CA GLN A 2 12.78 1.06 -9.89
C GLN A 2 12.10 0.40 -11.11
N LEU A 3 12.42 -0.86 -11.43
CA LEU A 3 11.77 -1.62 -12.50
C LEU A 3 10.24 -1.65 -12.37
N ILE A 4 9.72 -1.63 -11.13
CA ILE A 4 8.27 -1.72 -10.89
C ILE A 4 7.49 -0.52 -11.45
N SER A 5 8.14 0.63 -11.66
CA SER A 5 7.52 1.77 -12.34
C SER A 5 7.23 1.54 -13.83
N LEU A 6 7.82 0.50 -14.43
CA LEU A 6 7.58 0.09 -15.81
C LEU A 6 6.58 -1.08 -15.92
N THR A 7 6.71 -2.05 -15.03
CA THR A 7 6.10 -3.39 -15.18
C THR A 7 5.24 -3.81 -13.99
N GLY A 8 5.13 -2.97 -12.95
CA GLY A 8 4.66 -3.39 -11.65
C GLY A 8 5.61 -4.43 -11.02
N ILE A 9 5.20 -5.00 -9.93
CA ILE A 9 5.96 -6.06 -9.22
C ILE A 9 6.25 -7.28 -10.11
N TRP A 10 5.46 -7.49 -11.15
CA TRP A 10 5.57 -8.64 -12.05
C TRP A 10 6.89 -8.72 -12.80
N GLY A 11 7.45 -7.57 -13.22
CA GLY A 11 8.77 -7.55 -13.87
C GLY A 11 9.90 -7.94 -12.94
N LEU A 12 9.81 -7.57 -11.67
CA LEU A 12 10.78 -7.97 -10.66
C LEU A 12 10.68 -9.50 -10.40
N THR A 13 9.46 -10.00 -10.22
CA THR A 13 9.17 -11.44 -10.07
C THR A 13 9.68 -12.23 -11.26
N PHE A 14 9.44 -11.75 -12.49
CA PHE A 14 9.94 -12.38 -13.72
C PHE A 14 11.47 -12.43 -13.73
N LEU A 15 12.14 -11.32 -13.42
CA LEU A 15 13.60 -11.25 -13.44
C LEU A 15 14.25 -12.21 -12.43
N ILE A 16 13.70 -12.26 -11.20
CA ILE A 16 14.17 -13.19 -10.16
C ILE A 16 13.93 -14.64 -10.57
N SER A 17 12.75 -14.94 -11.10
CA SER A 17 12.42 -16.29 -11.54
C SER A 17 13.27 -16.74 -12.74
N TRP A 18 13.66 -15.82 -13.62
CA TRP A 18 14.51 -16.12 -14.78
C TRP A 18 15.95 -16.46 -14.37
N LEU A 19 16.42 -15.98 -13.23
CA LEU A 19 17.76 -16.32 -12.73
C LEU A 19 17.92 -17.84 -12.51
N ALA A 20 16.90 -18.52 -11.99
CA ALA A 20 16.99 -19.94 -11.65
C ALA A 20 17.34 -20.84 -12.86
N PRO A 21 16.62 -20.78 -14.02
CA PRO A 21 17.01 -21.56 -15.19
C PRO A 21 18.36 -21.14 -15.78
N VAL A 22 18.77 -19.87 -15.68
CA VAL A 22 20.10 -19.44 -16.13
C VAL A 22 21.21 -20.10 -15.28
N VAL A 23 21.03 -20.12 -13.97
CA VAL A 23 21.98 -20.79 -13.06
C VAL A 23 22.01 -22.29 -13.33
N ASN A 24 20.85 -22.93 -13.55
CA ASN A 24 20.80 -24.36 -13.85
C ASN A 24 21.52 -24.73 -15.16
N GLU A 25 21.31 -23.94 -16.23
CA GLU A 25 22.00 -24.14 -17.51
C GLU A 25 23.53 -24.02 -17.38
N VAL A 26 24.00 -23.05 -16.59
CA VAL A 26 25.43 -22.89 -16.31
C VAL A 26 25.96 -24.06 -15.47
N TRP A 27 25.18 -24.55 -14.50
CA TRP A 27 25.56 -25.66 -13.65
C TRP A 27 25.68 -26.97 -14.42
N GLU A 28 24.73 -27.29 -15.31
CA GLU A 28 24.70 -28.55 -16.04
C GLU A 28 25.65 -28.57 -17.25
N HIS A 29 25.84 -27.44 -17.95
CA HIS A 29 26.53 -27.40 -19.24
C HIS A 29 27.78 -26.49 -19.24
N GLY A 30 28.14 -25.94 -18.07
CA GLY A 30 29.25 -25.00 -17.93
C GLY A 30 29.05 -23.70 -18.75
N THR A 31 30.15 -23.01 -19.03
CA THR A 31 30.16 -21.79 -19.85
C THR A 31 30.34 -22.10 -21.35
N SER A 32 29.65 -23.12 -21.87
CA SER A 32 29.68 -23.43 -23.30
C SER A 32 29.18 -22.26 -24.15
N ARG A 33 29.64 -22.16 -25.42
CA ARG A 33 29.21 -21.09 -26.35
C ARG A 33 27.68 -20.99 -26.49
N ARG A 34 26.98 -22.11 -26.35
CA ARG A 34 25.50 -22.18 -26.40
C ARG A 34 24.91 -21.52 -25.17
N VAL A 35 25.35 -21.92 -23.96
CA VAL A 35 24.88 -21.34 -22.70
C VAL A 35 25.18 -19.85 -22.63
N LEU A 36 26.41 -19.44 -23.01
CA LEU A 36 26.77 -18.02 -23.04
C LEU A 36 25.83 -17.22 -23.94
N ARG A 37 25.55 -17.71 -25.18
CA ARG A 37 24.78 -16.95 -26.17
C ARG A 37 23.29 -16.93 -25.92
N TYR A 38 22.69 -18.03 -25.44
CA TYR A 38 21.23 -18.17 -25.37
C TYR A 38 20.65 -18.11 -23.96
N SER A 39 21.45 -18.20 -22.93
CA SER A 39 21.02 -18.15 -21.54
C SER A 39 21.64 -16.97 -20.80
N LEU A 40 22.96 -16.97 -20.64
CA LEU A 40 23.66 -16.01 -19.79
C LEU A 40 23.66 -14.58 -20.36
N LEU A 41 24.00 -14.42 -21.65
CA LEU A 41 24.09 -13.09 -22.29
C LEU A 41 22.74 -12.35 -22.30
N PRO A 42 21.60 -12.96 -22.73
CA PRO A 42 20.32 -12.28 -22.69
C PRO A 42 19.94 -11.81 -21.27
N PHE A 43 20.11 -12.69 -20.28
CA PHE A 43 19.83 -12.35 -18.88
C PHE A 43 20.69 -11.20 -18.38
N THR A 44 22.03 -11.26 -18.66
CA THR A 44 22.96 -10.23 -18.24
C THR A 44 22.66 -8.87 -18.88
N LEU A 45 22.31 -8.84 -20.16
CA LEU A 45 21.95 -7.61 -20.87
C LEU A 45 20.67 -6.98 -20.27
N VAL A 46 19.64 -7.79 -19.99
CA VAL A 46 18.42 -7.31 -19.35
C VAL A 46 18.73 -6.79 -17.94
N LEU A 47 19.51 -7.54 -17.15
CA LEU A 47 19.90 -7.12 -15.80
C LEU A 47 20.67 -5.79 -15.82
N ILE A 48 21.64 -5.63 -16.74
CA ILE A 48 22.37 -4.36 -16.91
C ILE A 48 21.41 -3.23 -17.29
N GLY A 49 20.48 -3.48 -18.21
CA GLY A 49 19.46 -2.50 -18.60
C GLY A 49 18.59 -2.06 -17.44
N VAL A 50 18.14 -3.01 -16.60
CA VAL A 50 17.35 -2.73 -15.41
C VAL A 50 18.15 -1.93 -14.37
N LEU A 51 19.40 -2.29 -14.13
CA LEU A 51 20.27 -1.56 -13.20
C LEU A 51 20.58 -0.15 -13.71
N PHE A 52 20.85 -0.01 -15.01
CA PHE A 52 21.08 1.30 -15.64
C PHE A 52 19.83 2.18 -15.54
N TYR A 53 18.65 1.66 -15.89
CA TYR A 53 17.38 2.39 -15.75
C TYR A 53 17.15 2.82 -14.30
N GLY A 54 17.33 1.90 -13.35
CA GLY A 54 17.16 2.20 -11.92
C GLY A 54 18.11 3.30 -11.44
N SER A 55 19.39 3.21 -11.82
CA SER A 55 20.39 4.24 -11.47
C SER A 55 20.06 5.59 -12.12
N ALA A 56 19.66 5.60 -13.40
CA ALA A 56 19.25 6.82 -14.08
C ALA A 56 18.04 7.48 -13.41
N ARG A 57 17.01 6.70 -13.06
CA ARG A 57 15.82 7.22 -12.36
C ARG A 57 16.17 7.81 -11.00
N LEU A 58 17.04 7.15 -10.22
CA LEU A 58 17.45 7.63 -8.91
C LEU A 58 18.31 8.91 -8.95
N THR A 59 19.07 9.12 -10.04
CA THR A 59 20.03 10.24 -10.14
C THR A 59 19.51 11.41 -10.97
N LEU A 60 18.65 11.15 -11.96
CA LEU A 60 18.18 12.17 -12.91
C LEU A 60 16.80 12.73 -12.58
N THR A 61 16.09 12.16 -11.59
CA THR A 61 14.80 12.73 -11.15
C THR A 61 15.03 14.13 -10.56
N PRO A 62 14.36 15.17 -11.08
CA PRO A 62 14.53 16.53 -10.58
C PRO A 62 14.10 16.67 -9.13
N ASN A 63 14.73 17.61 -8.42
CA ASN A 63 14.25 17.98 -7.08
C ASN A 63 12.89 18.68 -7.21
N ALA A 64 11.92 18.19 -6.45
CA ALA A 64 10.60 18.80 -6.36
C ALA A 64 10.50 19.75 -5.17
N PRO A 65 9.58 20.73 -5.19
CA PRO A 65 9.21 21.48 -4.00
C PRO A 65 8.77 20.53 -2.89
N VAL A 66 9.20 20.80 -1.68
CA VAL A 66 8.88 19.96 -0.52
C VAL A 66 7.86 20.65 0.38
N VAL A 67 7.05 19.86 1.08
CA VAL A 67 6.14 20.31 2.13
C VAL A 67 6.42 19.53 3.41
N ARG A 68 6.42 20.23 4.54
CA ARG A 68 6.55 19.59 5.85
C ARG A 68 5.23 18.92 6.25
N VAL A 69 5.28 17.62 6.47
CA VAL A 69 4.12 16.78 6.84
C VAL A 69 4.39 16.10 8.17
N ALA A 70 3.39 16.06 9.04
CA ALA A 70 3.43 15.35 10.31
C ALA A 70 2.39 14.23 10.31
N GLY A 71 2.80 13.00 10.63
CA GLY A 71 1.94 11.83 10.84
C GLY A 71 1.88 11.49 12.33
N LEU A 72 0.69 11.43 12.91
CA LEU A 72 0.46 11.20 14.32
C LEU A 72 -0.28 9.91 14.59
N THR A 73 0.19 9.15 15.59
CA THR A 73 -0.57 8.02 16.16
C THR A 73 -1.14 8.40 17.53
N PRO A 74 -2.21 7.76 18.01
CA PRO A 74 -2.72 8.00 19.36
C PRO A 74 -1.67 7.63 20.41
N ASP A 75 -1.80 8.24 21.59
CA ASP A 75 -1.00 7.85 22.76
C ASP A 75 -1.32 6.39 23.13
N ARG A 76 -0.32 5.53 23.06
CA ARG A 76 -0.45 4.08 23.32
C ARG A 76 -0.91 3.78 24.76
N THR A 77 -0.61 4.64 25.71
CA THR A 77 -1.01 4.48 27.11
C THR A 77 -2.49 4.79 27.33
N LEU A 78 -3.07 5.63 26.46
CA LEU A 78 -4.50 5.97 26.47
C LEU A 78 -5.30 4.98 25.62
N TRP A 79 -4.66 4.41 24.61
CA TRP A 79 -5.31 3.51 23.65
C TRP A 79 -5.56 2.14 24.27
N SER A 80 -6.75 1.62 24.06
CA SER A 80 -7.07 0.21 24.27
C SER A 80 -8.00 -0.22 23.16
N TYR A 81 -7.71 -1.36 22.53
CA TYR A 81 -8.62 -1.93 21.56
C TYR A 81 -9.96 -2.23 22.24
N LEU A 82 -11.03 -1.68 21.67
CA LEU A 82 -12.40 -1.95 22.07
C LEU A 82 -13.14 -2.48 20.84
N PRO A 83 -13.76 -3.65 20.88
CA PRO A 83 -14.56 -4.15 19.78
C PRO A 83 -15.68 -3.16 19.45
N VAL A 84 -15.73 -2.67 18.22
CA VAL A 84 -16.69 -1.64 17.77
C VAL A 84 -18.12 -2.15 17.95
N ALA A 85 -18.36 -3.43 17.61
CA ALA A 85 -19.66 -4.06 17.73
C ALA A 85 -20.15 -4.14 19.20
N ASP A 86 -19.24 -4.35 20.16
CA ASP A 86 -19.59 -4.41 21.58
C ASP A 86 -19.99 -3.02 22.10
N ILE A 87 -19.24 -1.98 21.71
CA ILE A 87 -19.58 -0.61 22.07
C ILE A 87 -20.90 -0.18 21.41
N ALA A 88 -21.11 -0.56 20.14
CA ALA A 88 -22.32 -0.22 19.41
C ALA A 88 -23.58 -0.78 20.09
N ARG A 89 -23.49 -1.96 20.70
CA ARG A 89 -24.59 -2.66 21.40
C ARG A 89 -24.64 -2.36 22.89
N SER A 90 -23.63 -1.66 23.43
CA SER A 90 -23.56 -1.40 24.87
C SER A 90 -24.66 -0.42 25.33
N SER A 91 -24.97 -0.45 26.61
CA SER A 91 -25.94 0.46 27.21
C SER A 91 -25.49 1.92 27.14
N ASP A 92 -26.42 2.86 27.23
CA ASP A 92 -26.10 4.30 27.33
C ASP A 92 -25.19 4.62 28.52
N ALA A 93 -25.30 3.88 29.63
CA ALA A 93 -24.43 4.03 30.78
C ALA A 93 -22.98 3.63 30.47
N ASP A 94 -22.77 2.49 29.80
CA ASP A 94 -21.44 2.01 29.41
C ASP A 94 -20.79 2.94 28.37
N ARG A 95 -21.55 3.39 27.37
CA ARG A 95 -21.10 4.37 26.39
C ARG A 95 -20.69 5.67 27.06
N SER A 96 -21.52 6.17 27.98
CA SER A 96 -21.21 7.39 28.75
C SER A 96 -19.95 7.24 29.61
N ALA A 97 -19.65 6.05 30.11
CA ALA A 97 -18.44 5.75 30.87
C ALA A 97 -17.17 5.70 29.98
N LEU A 98 -17.29 5.25 28.72
CA LEU A 98 -16.17 5.21 27.76
C LEU A 98 -15.85 6.58 27.12
N ARG A 99 -16.86 7.42 26.94
CA ARG A 99 -16.77 8.72 26.25
C ARG A 99 -15.63 9.62 26.74
N PRO A 100 -15.39 9.82 28.04
CA PRO A 100 -14.29 10.68 28.52
C PRO A 100 -12.92 10.21 28.03
N LYS A 101 -12.67 8.90 28.00
CA LYS A 101 -11.42 8.33 27.51
C LYS A 101 -11.25 8.52 26.00
N MET A 102 -12.32 8.32 25.23
CA MET A 102 -12.33 8.58 23.78
C MET A 102 -12.01 10.06 23.50
N MET A 103 -12.66 10.96 24.20
CA MET A 103 -12.41 12.41 24.03
C MET A 103 -11.01 12.82 24.46
N GLN A 104 -10.42 12.19 25.49
CA GLN A 104 -9.02 12.43 25.88
C GLN A 104 -8.04 12.11 24.77
N ILE A 105 -8.28 11.04 23.97
CA ILE A 105 -7.47 10.69 22.80
C ILE A 105 -7.61 11.78 21.71
N VAL A 106 -8.84 12.23 21.45
CA VAL A 106 -9.10 13.31 20.49
C VAL A 106 -8.36 14.59 20.91
N ASP A 107 -8.44 14.97 22.20
CA ASP A 107 -7.80 16.16 22.74
C ASP A 107 -6.25 16.07 22.66
N ASP A 108 -5.65 14.90 22.91
CA ASP A 108 -4.22 14.67 22.75
C ASP A 108 -3.80 14.85 21.27
N LEU A 109 -4.52 14.22 20.35
CA LEU A 109 -4.23 14.33 18.91
C LEU A 109 -4.40 15.77 18.40
N LEU A 110 -5.44 16.48 18.81
CA LEU A 110 -5.64 17.89 18.45
C LEU A 110 -4.53 18.78 19.04
N THR A 111 -4.12 18.53 20.29
CA THR A 111 -3.04 19.28 20.93
C THR A 111 -1.72 19.08 20.21
N ARG A 112 -1.36 17.85 19.90
CA ARG A 112 -0.14 17.51 19.16
C ARG A 112 -0.20 18.02 17.71
N SER A 113 -1.37 17.97 17.06
CA SER A 113 -1.57 18.58 15.74
C SER A 113 -1.27 20.07 15.76
N ARG A 114 -1.71 20.80 16.80
CA ARG A 114 -1.39 22.22 16.96
C ARG A 114 0.10 22.45 17.20
N GLN A 115 0.76 21.60 17.96
CA GLN A 115 2.21 21.67 18.19
C GLN A 115 2.99 21.50 16.89
N GLU A 116 2.64 20.50 16.08
CA GLU A 116 3.31 20.25 14.79
C GLU A 116 3.02 21.35 13.76
N ALA A 117 1.79 21.89 13.73
CA ALA A 117 1.45 23.05 12.90
C ALA A 117 2.36 24.25 13.23
N ARG A 118 2.53 24.56 14.50
CA ARG A 118 3.41 25.65 15.00
C ARG A 118 4.89 25.35 14.78
N ALA A 119 5.28 24.06 14.71
CA ALA A 119 6.61 23.64 14.31
C ALA A 119 6.83 23.68 12.78
N GLY A 120 5.82 24.14 12.00
CA GLY A 120 5.93 24.39 10.57
C GLY A 120 5.28 23.35 9.68
N ALA A 121 4.67 22.29 10.21
CA ALA A 121 3.91 21.34 9.40
C ALA A 121 2.74 22.06 8.70
N LYS A 122 2.55 21.73 7.41
CA LYS A 122 1.46 22.26 6.57
C LYS A 122 0.37 21.23 6.32
N ILE A 123 0.70 19.98 6.50
CA ILE A 123 -0.21 18.84 6.37
C ILE A 123 -0.03 17.96 7.60
N ILE A 124 -1.12 17.61 8.26
CA ILE A 124 -1.11 16.75 9.46
C ILE A 124 -2.06 15.60 9.21
N VAL A 125 -1.60 14.38 9.52
CA VAL A 125 -2.34 13.14 9.25
C VAL A 125 -2.40 12.31 10.52
N TRP A 126 -3.59 11.96 10.99
CA TRP A 126 -3.77 10.98 12.05
C TRP A 126 -3.76 9.57 11.47
N SER A 127 -3.28 8.58 12.21
CA SER A 127 -3.33 7.18 11.81
C SER A 127 -4.77 6.69 11.62
N GLU A 128 -4.94 5.56 10.94
CA GLU A 128 -6.24 4.91 10.81
C GLU A 128 -6.85 4.65 12.18
N THR A 129 -8.15 4.92 12.31
CA THR A 129 -8.85 4.79 13.60
C THR A 129 -8.07 5.39 14.78
N GLY A 130 -7.28 6.42 14.51
CA GLY A 130 -6.46 7.11 15.51
C GLY A 130 -7.31 7.67 16.67
N ALA A 131 -8.57 8.00 16.40
CA ALA A 131 -9.55 8.28 17.44
C ALA A 131 -10.84 7.48 17.20
N PHE A 132 -11.32 6.83 18.25
CA PHE A 132 -12.66 6.26 18.32
C PHE A 132 -13.59 7.30 18.92
N ILE A 133 -14.72 7.56 18.27
CA ILE A 133 -15.73 8.51 18.74
C ILE A 133 -17.12 7.89 18.62
N LEU A 134 -18.01 8.33 19.50
CA LEU A 134 -19.42 8.00 19.36
C LEU A 134 -20.06 8.90 18.29
N LYS A 135 -21.06 8.39 17.57
CA LYS A 135 -21.74 9.12 16.49
C LYS A 135 -22.32 10.47 16.95
N GLU A 136 -22.79 10.53 18.16
CA GLU A 136 -23.32 11.76 18.79
C GLU A 136 -22.25 12.83 19.04
N ASP A 137 -20.95 12.45 19.13
CA ASP A 137 -19.83 13.37 19.35
C ASP A 137 -19.20 13.87 18.06
N GLU A 138 -19.53 13.27 16.90
CA GLU A 138 -18.90 13.55 15.61
C GLU A 138 -18.90 15.04 15.25
N SER A 139 -20.06 15.72 15.41
CA SER A 139 -20.18 17.14 15.08
C SER A 139 -19.27 18.03 15.93
N ALA A 140 -19.12 17.69 17.22
CA ALA A 140 -18.25 18.44 18.13
C ALA A 140 -16.77 18.24 17.81
N VAL A 141 -16.35 17.01 17.52
CA VAL A 141 -14.97 16.69 17.12
C VAL A 141 -14.61 17.38 15.80
N LEU A 142 -15.50 17.32 14.81
CA LEU A 142 -15.29 18.00 13.53
C LEU A 142 -15.22 19.52 13.69
N ALA A 143 -16.02 20.13 14.57
CA ALA A 143 -15.96 21.56 14.84
C ALA A 143 -14.62 21.98 15.46
N GLN A 144 -14.07 21.20 16.39
CA GLN A 144 -12.74 21.43 16.98
C GLN A 144 -11.63 21.30 15.94
N ALA A 145 -11.67 20.25 15.10
CA ALA A 145 -10.69 20.01 14.04
C ALA A 145 -10.71 21.13 12.98
N ARG A 146 -11.89 21.58 12.56
CA ARG A 146 -12.07 22.73 11.65
C ARG A 146 -11.50 24.03 12.22
N THR A 147 -11.71 24.25 13.52
CA THR A 147 -11.15 25.41 14.21
C THR A 147 -9.63 25.35 14.21
N LEU A 148 -9.03 24.21 14.57
CA LEU A 148 -7.58 24.00 14.52
C LEU A 148 -7.02 24.24 13.10
N ALA A 149 -7.62 23.64 12.08
CA ALA A 149 -7.16 23.78 10.70
C ALA A 149 -7.12 25.25 10.24
N ARG A 150 -8.15 26.04 10.60
CA ARG A 150 -8.18 27.49 10.34
C ARG A 150 -7.15 28.27 11.14
N ASP A 151 -7.13 28.06 12.46
CA ASP A 151 -6.31 28.86 13.35
C ASP A 151 -4.81 28.70 13.05
N GLU A 152 -4.39 27.48 12.71
CA GLU A 152 -3.00 27.14 12.40
C GLU A 152 -2.71 27.14 10.88
N SER A 153 -3.71 27.37 10.02
CA SER A 153 -3.59 27.41 8.56
C SER A 153 -2.95 26.13 7.97
N VAL A 154 -3.47 24.97 8.34
CA VAL A 154 -2.98 23.65 7.93
C VAL A 154 -4.07 22.78 7.28
N TYR A 155 -3.65 21.84 6.44
CA TYR A 155 -4.46 20.71 6.05
C TYR A 155 -4.41 19.67 7.18
N LEU A 156 -5.59 19.18 7.61
CA LEU A 156 -5.70 18.20 8.69
C LEU A 156 -6.54 17.01 8.24
N GLN A 157 -5.91 15.83 8.12
CA GLN A 157 -6.62 14.59 7.88
C GLN A 157 -6.82 13.83 9.19
N LEU A 158 -8.07 13.63 9.56
CA LEU A 158 -8.47 12.83 10.72
C LEU A 158 -8.60 11.36 10.29
N GLY A 159 -8.10 10.43 11.10
CA GLY A 159 -8.40 9.00 11.02
C GLY A 159 -9.37 8.61 12.14
N LEU A 160 -10.63 8.39 11.80
CA LEU A 160 -11.70 8.20 12.78
C LEU A 160 -12.38 6.83 12.63
N MET A 161 -12.65 6.18 13.77
CA MET A 161 -13.67 5.17 13.89
C MET A 161 -14.91 5.79 14.55
N VAL A 162 -15.97 6.01 13.77
CA VAL A 162 -17.23 6.59 14.26
C VAL A 162 -18.18 5.46 14.61
N ILE A 163 -18.48 5.28 15.90
CA ILE A 163 -19.27 4.15 16.42
C ILE A 163 -20.73 4.54 16.50
N ARG A 164 -21.59 3.73 15.88
CA ARG A 164 -23.04 3.88 15.93
C ARG A 164 -23.63 3.27 17.22
N HIS A 165 -24.79 3.72 17.62
CA HIS A 165 -25.60 3.02 18.62
C HIS A 165 -26.61 2.14 17.88
N THR A 166 -26.31 0.86 17.72
CA THR A 166 -27.12 -0.06 16.92
C THR A 166 -26.84 -1.52 17.26
N ASP A 167 -27.86 -2.36 17.13
CA ASP A 167 -27.74 -3.82 17.27
C ASP A 167 -27.43 -4.51 15.94
N THR A 168 -27.46 -3.77 14.82
CA THR A 168 -27.29 -4.31 13.47
C THR A 168 -26.08 -3.73 12.75
N PHE A 169 -25.44 -4.58 11.94
CA PHE A 169 -24.36 -4.16 11.04
C PHE A 169 -24.83 -3.08 10.04
N PRO A 170 -24.00 -2.10 9.72
CA PRO A 170 -22.64 -1.84 10.22
C PRO A 170 -22.65 -1.12 11.60
N PHE A 171 -21.68 -1.49 12.44
CA PHE A 171 -21.56 -0.96 13.79
C PHE A 171 -20.78 0.35 13.87
N GLY A 172 -19.90 0.59 12.90
CA GLY A 172 -19.07 1.77 12.82
C GLY A 172 -18.76 2.21 11.38
N GLU A 173 -18.02 3.31 11.28
CA GLU A 173 -17.55 3.92 10.05
C GLU A 173 -16.05 4.22 10.20
N ASN A 174 -15.19 3.56 9.41
CA ASN A 174 -13.76 3.84 9.33
C ASN A 174 -13.53 4.92 8.28
N ARG A 175 -13.11 6.11 8.73
CA ARG A 175 -13.13 7.31 7.87
C ARG A 175 -11.81 8.06 7.92
N ALA A 176 -11.41 8.57 6.75
CA ALA A 176 -10.37 9.59 6.61
C ALA A 176 -11.00 10.90 6.15
N ILE A 177 -11.03 11.91 7.03
CA ILE A 177 -11.69 13.18 6.77
C ILE A 177 -10.64 14.27 6.61
N MET A 178 -10.56 14.89 5.43
CA MET A 178 -9.63 15.99 5.16
C MET A 178 -10.31 17.33 5.34
N ILE A 179 -9.65 18.20 6.10
CA ILE A 179 -10.05 19.58 6.37
C ILE A 179 -8.99 20.51 5.80
N ASP A 180 -9.40 21.54 5.04
CA ASP A 180 -8.52 22.54 4.46
C ASP A 180 -8.17 23.67 5.45
N PRO A 181 -7.20 24.54 5.15
CA PRO A 181 -6.83 25.70 5.98
C PRO A 181 -7.95 26.73 6.19
N SER A 182 -9.06 26.64 5.46
CA SER A 182 -10.27 27.46 5.65
C SER A 182 -11.28 26.81 6.60
N GLY A 183 -11.00 25.57 7.04
CA GLY A 183 -11.89 24.78 7.89
C GLY A 183 -13.00 24.07 7.14
N ASN A 184 -12.93 23.94 5.80
CA ASN A 184 -13.87 23.18 5.02
C ASN A 184 -13.47 21.71 4.95
N VAL A 185 -14.44 20.80 5.00
CA VAL A 185 -14.21 19.40 4.68
C VAL A 185 -14.03 19.26 3.16
N VAL A 186 -12.84 18.84 2.76
CA VAL A 186 -12.46 18.63 1.34
C VAL A 186 -12.91 17.27 0.85
N TRP A 187 -12.71 16.24 1.68
CA TRP A 187 -13.29 14.92 1.48
C TRP A 187 -13.66 14.28 2.82
N ASP A 188 -14.61 13.39 2.74
CA ASP A 188 -15.05 12.50 3.80
C ASP A 188 -15.05 11.08 3.23
N TYR A 189 -13.91 10.41 3.39
CA TYR A 189 -13.63 9.13 2.76
C TYR A 189 -13.89 7.99 3.72
N TYR A 190 -14.68 7.03 3.29
CA TYR A 190 -14.95 5.77 3.97
C TYR A 190 -14.04 4.69 3.40
N LYS A 191 -13.40 3.89 4.24
CA LYS A 191 -12.52 2.78 3.82
C LYS A 191 -13.19 1.92 2.76
N ALA A 192 -12.59 1.83 1.56
CA ALA A 192 -13.18 1.14 0.43
C ALA A 192 -13.08 -0.38 0.56
N TYR A 193 -11.98 -0.85 1.11
CA TYR A 193 -11.69 -2.28 1.24
C TYR A 193 -11.44 -2.63 2.72
N PRO A 194 -12.51 -2.94 3.49
CA PRO A 194 -12.36 -3.44 4.87
C PRO A 194 -11.56 -4.74 4.89
N TYR A 195 -10.64 -4.87 5.87
CA TYR A 195 -9.84 -6.08 6.03
C TYR A 195 -10.73 -7.26 6.42
N PRO A 196 -10.70 -8.41 5.71
CA PRO A 196 -11.69 -9.49 5.86
C PRO A 196 -11.73 -10.14 7.25
N ALA A 197 -10.58 -10.22 7.94
CA ALA A 197 -10.48 -10.84 9.26
C ALA A 197 -10.67 -9.83 10.43
N GLY A 198 -11.08 -8.60 10.16
CA GLY A 198 -11.25 -7.55 11.16
C GLY A 198 -12.37 -6.59 10.78
N ASP A 199 -12.01 -5.48 10.14
CA ASP A 199 -12.95 -4.39 9.82
C ASP A 199 -14.23 -4.83 9.12
N ALA A 200 -14.16 -5.83 8.23
CA ALA A 200 -15.31 -6.30 7.46
C ALA A 200 -16.44 -6.89 8.32
N LEU A 201 -16.13 -7.19 9.60
CA LEU A 201 -17.12 -7.63 10.57
C LEU A 201 -17.80 -6.45 11.30
N GLU A 202 -17.25 -5.26 11.18
CA GLU A 202 -17.66 -4.08 11.94
C GLU A 202 -18.15 -2.92 11.09
N ILE A 203 -17.57 -2.73 9.88
CA ILE A 203 -17.87 -1.62 8.99
C ILE A 203 -18.30 -2.07 7.59
N ALA A 204 -19.14 -1.30 6.94
CA ALA A 204 -19.47 -1.48 5.52
C ALA A 204 -18.39 -0.85 4.63
N PRO A 205 -18.09 -1.45 3.45
CA PRO A 205 -17.18 -0.84 2.48
C PRO A 205 -17.70 0.49 1.96
N GLY A 206 -16.78 1.45 1.83
CA GLY A 206 -17.03 2.71 1.13
C GLY A 206 -16.93 2.58 -0.39
N PRO A 207 -17.17 3.68 -1.12
CA PRO A 207 -16.98 3.70 -2.57
C PRO A 207 -15.49 3.58 -2.92
N ALA A 208 -15.16 2.73 -3.90
CA ALA A 208 -13.79 2.52 -4.38
C ALA A 208 -13.35 3.62 -5.38
N ILE A 209 -13.57 4.88 -4.98
CA ILE A 209 -13.21 6.09 -5.73
C ILE A 209 -12.20 6.87 -4.89
N LEU A 210 -11.01 7.08 -5.43
CA LEU A 210 -9.95 7.79 -4.74
C LEU A 210 -10.33 9.27 -4.56
N PRO A 211 -10.45 9.78 -3.31
CA PRO A 211 -10.61 11.20 -3.08
C PRO A 211 -9.29 11.93 -3.32
N PHE A 212 -9.33 13.07 -4.02
CA PHE A 212 -8.18 13.93 -4.17
C PHE A 212 -8.58 15.41 -4.26
N THR A 213 -7.60 16.30 -4.01
CA THR A 213 -7.79 17.74 -4.09
C THR A 213 -6.52 18.45 -4.57
N GLU A 214 -6.70 19.60 -5.24
CA GLU A 214 -5.60 20.52 -5.54
C GLU A 214 -5.25 21.36 -4.32
N THR A 215 -3.97 21.52 -4.07
CA THR A 215 -3.46 22.38 -3.00
C THR A 215 -2.31 23.24 -3.50
N PRO A 216 -1.89 24.29 -2.78
CA PRO A 216 -0.68 25.06 -3.13
C PRO A 216 0.60 24.22 -3.18
N TYR A 217 0.59 23.04 -2.57
CA TYR A 217 1.73 22.12 -2.54
C TYR A 217 1.71 21.10 -3.67
N GLY A 218 0.58 20.96 -4.38
CA GLY A 218 0.32 19.94 -5.39
C GLY A 218 -0.94 19.14 -5.07
N ARG A 219 -1.21 18.11 -5.87
CA ARG A 219 -2.40 17.27 -5.72
C ARG A 219 -2.19 16.25 -4.61
N LEU A 220 -3.10 16.26 -3.63
CA LEU A 220 -3.16 15.32 -2.50
C LEU A 220 -4.30 14.34 -2.69
N ALA A 221 -4.12 13.10 -2.24
CA ALA A 221 -5.17 12.08 -2.16
C ALA A 221 -5.16 11.36 -0.81
N GLY A 222 -6.29 10.76 -0.45
CA GLY A 222 -6.46 9.98 0.77
C GLY A 222 -6.81 8.52 0.48
N VAL A 223 -6.21 7.59 1.22
CA VAL A 223 -6.54 6.15 1.23
C VAL A 223 -6.49 5.66 2.67
N ILE A 224 -7.00 4.46 2.97
CA ILE A 224 -6.91 3.88 4.31
C ILE A 224 -6.32 2.47 4.21
N CYS A 225 -5.07 2.30 4.74
CA CYS A 225 -4.45 1.01 5.05
C CYS A 225 -4.57 -0.02 3.91
N TYR A 226 -5.40 -1.05 4.09
CA TYR A 226 -5.65 -2.16 3.16
C TYR A 226 -6.16 -1.74 1.78
N ASP A 227 -6.62 -0.50 1.60
CA ASP A 227 -6.95 0.03 0.27
C ASP A 227 -5.75 0.01 -0.69
N LEU A 228 -4.51 0.13 -0.16
CA LEU A 228 -3.27 0.07 -0.95
C LEU A 228 -2.96 -1.32 -1.51
N ASP A 229 -3.48 -2.38 -0.90
CA ASP A 229 -3.24 -3.77 -1.35
C ASP A 229 -4.04 -4.10 -2.62
N TRP A 230 -5.12 -3.36 -2.87
CA TRP A 230 -5.94 -3.49 -4.06
C TRP A 230 -5.34 -2.70 -5.23
N VAL A 231 -4.42 -3.32 -5.95
CA VAL A 231 -3.59 -2.71 -7.01
C VAL A 231 -4.32 -1.72 -7.93
N PRO A 232 -5.55 -1.96 -8.41
CA PRO A 232 -6.27 -1.00 -9.23
C PRO A 232 -6.63 0.30 -8.51
N TYR A 233 -6.71 0.27 -7.17
CA TYR A 233 -7.15 1.43 -6.40
C TYR A 233 -6.06 2.50 -6.27
N PRO A 234 -4.83 2.22 -5.75
CA PRO A 234 -3.75 3.20 -5.73
C PRO A 234 -3.29 3.65 -7.13
N ARG A 235 -3.55 2.84 -8.17
CA ARG A 235 -3.31 3.24 -9.56
C ARG A 235 -4.14 4.45 -9.98
N GLN A 236 -5.31 4.69 -9.38
CA GLN A 236 -6.08 5.92 -9.62
C GLN A 236 -5.26 7.17 -9.25
N ALA A 237 -4.40 7.11 -8.21
CA ALA A 237 -3.51 8.21 -7.85
C ALA A 237 -2.51 8.53 -8.97
N GLY A 238 -1.86 7.51 -9.55
CA GLY A 238 -0.95 7.68 -10.68
C GLY A 238 -1.64 8.24 -11.92
N LEU A 239 -2.85 7.77 -12.25
CA LEU A 239 -3.65 8.28 -13.38
C LEU A 239 -4.12 9.72 -13.15
N ALA A 240 -4.46 10.06 -11.91
CA ALA A 240 -4.85 11.41 -11.52
C ALA A 240 -3.65 12.35 -11.29
N GLN A 241 -2.42 11.86 -11.46
CA GLN A 241 -1.19 12.63 -11.21
C GLN A 241 -1.15 13.23 -9.79
N VAL A 242 -1.48 12.40 -8.80
CA VAL A 242 -1.36 12.75 -7.38
C VAL A 242 0.11 12.80 -6.99
N GLY A 243 0.54 13.89 -6.37
CA GLY A 243 1.93 14.03 -5.92
C GLY A 243 2.18 13.49 -4.52
N LEU A 244 1.14 13.45 -3.66
CA LEU A 244 1.25 12.94 -2.30
C LEU A 244 -0.03 12.18 -1.90
N VAL A 245 0.15 10.94 -1.45
CA VAL A 245 -0.91 10.10 -0.88
C VAL A 245 -0.79 10.10 0.65
N LEU A 246 -1.87 10.44 1.33
CA LEU A 246 -2.03 10.35 2.77
C LEU A 246 -2.70 9.02 3.10
N ALA A 247 -1.95 8.09 3.70
CA ALA A 247 -2.31 6.70 3.85
C ALA A 247 -2.33 6.23 5.32
N PRO A 248 -3.23 6.78 6.17
CA PRO A 248 -3.36 6.29 7.54
C PRO A 248 -3.56 4.78 7.58
N ALA A 249 -2.92 4.11 8.54
CA ALA A 249 -3.00 2.67 8.71
C ALA A 249 -3.09 2.27 10.19
N ASP A 250 -3.54 1.04 10.43
CA ASP A 250 -3.51 0.36 11.73
C ASP A 250 -3.15 -1.11 11.46
N ASP A 251 -1.91 -1.48 11.77
CA ASP A 251 -1.37 -2.81 11.49
C ASP A 251 -1.41 -3.69 12.77
N TRP A 252 -0.68 -4.79 12.74
CA TRP A 252 -0.39 -5.61 13.90
C TRP A 252 1.03 -6.15 13.80
N LEU A 253 1.65 -6.41 14.94
CA LEU A 253 3.07 -6.71 15.11
C LEU A 253 3.63 -7.75 14.12
N ALA A 254 2.87 -8.77 13.75
CA ALA A 254 3.35 -9.83 12.87
C ALA A 254 3.49 -9.39 11.39
N PHE A 255 2.83 -8.31 10.97
CA PHE A 255 2.78 -7.83 9.57
C PHE A 255 3.26 -6.40 9.39
N GLU A 256 3.63 -5.71 10.46
CA GLU A 256 3.94 -4.28 10.44
C GLU A 256 4.98 -3.88 9.39
N ASN A 257 6.05 -4.66 9.26
CA ASN A 257 7.13 -4.37 8.30
C ASN A 257 6.73 -4.73 6.87
N ASP A 258 6.14 -5.90 6.66
CA ASP A 258 5.79 -6.39 5.34
C ASP A 258 4.73 -5.50 4.69
N HIS A 259 3.68 -5.15 5.42
CA HIS A 259 2.60 -4.28 4.94
C HIS A 259 3.08 -2.84 4.67
N ALA A 260 3.95 -2.31 5.54
CA ALA A 260 4.56 -1.00 5.33
C ALA A 260 5.41 -0.96 4.05
N HIS A 261 6.24 -1.99 3.80
CA HIS A 261 7.07 -2.07 2.61
C HIS A 261 6.26 -2.36 1.34
N GLU A 262 5.15 -3.11 1.44
CA GLU A 262 4.24 -3.30 0.32
C GLU A 262 3.63 -1.97 -0.15
N ALA A 263 3.24 -1.11 0.78
CA ALA A 263 2.76 0.24 0.47
C ALA A 263 3.81 1.08 -0.29
N VAL A 264 5.12 0.89 -0.01
CA VAL A 264 6.20 1.56 -0.75
C VAL A 264 6.23 1.14 -2.23
N TYR A 265 5.92 -0.12 -2.55
CA TYR A 265 5.84 -0.54 -3.95
C TYR A 265 4.74 0.22 -4.69
N ARG A 266 3.59 0.47 -4.04
CA ARG A 266 2.51 1.26 -4.64
C ARG A 266 2.95 2.69 -4.95
N ALA A 267 3.74 3.31 -4.06
CA ALA A 267 4.32 4.63 -4.29
C ALA A 267 5.22 4.66 -5.53
N VAL A 268 6.14 3.70 -5.65
CA VAL A 268 7.08 3.63 -6.79
C VAL A 268 6.40 3.24 -8.10
N GLU A 269 5.41 2.35 -8.07
CA GLU A 269 4.61 1.95 -9.23
C GLU A 269 3.84 3.12 -9.84
N ASN A 270 3.33 4.02 -9.00
CA ASN A 270 2.42 5.07 -9.42
C ASN A 270 3.01 6.48 -9.31
N ASP A 271 4.27 6.59 -8.87
CA ASP A 271 5.07 7.83 -8.76
C ASP A 271 4.42 8.89 -7.88
N PHE A 272 4.04 8.52 -6.67
CA PHE A 272 3.60 9.46 -5.64
C PHE A 272 4.46 9.34 -4.38
N SER A 273 4.65 10.44 -3.68
CA SER A 273 5.10 10.42 -2.29
C SER A 273 4.01 9.88 -1.38
N MET A 274 4.37 9.26 -0.26
CA MET A 274 3.38 8.74 0.68
C MET A 274 3.77 9.09 2.12
N VAL A 275 2.77 9.44 2.93
CA VAL A 275 2.88 9.52 4.39
C VAL A 275 1.87 8.57 5.00
N ARG A 276 2.38 7.58 5.73
CA ARG A 276 1.62 6.47 6.30
C ARG A 276 1.83 6.41 7.82
N PRO A 277 1.15 7.27 8.61
CA PRO A 277 1.14 7.11 10.06
C PRO A 277 0.36 5.84 10.40
N THR A 278 0.94 4.97 11.22
CA THR A 278 0.43 3.63 11.46
C THR A 278 0.25 3.37 12.94
N GLY A 279 -0.98 3.05 13.34
CA GLY A 279 -1.27 2.45 14.64
C GLY A 279 -0.75 1.00 14.65
N LYS A 280 -0.15 0.56 15.76
CA LYS A 280 0.37 -0.81 15.99
C LYS A 280 1.35 -1.33 14.92
N GLY A 281 2.05 -0.44 14.21
CA GLY A 281 2.97 -0.83 13.15
C GLY A 281 4.02 0.22 12.82
N LEU A 282 4.70 0.00 11.68
CA LEU A 282 5.74 0.88 11.16
C LEU A 282 5.12 2.06 10.41
N SER A 283 5.27 3.26 10.98
CA SER A 283 4.95 4.51 10.29
C SER A 283 6.06 4.89 9.31
N LEU A 284 5.70 5.27 8.10
CA LEU A 284 6.63 5.63 7.03
C LEU A 284 6.24 6.94 6.33
N ALA A 285 7.27 7.68 5.90
CA ALA A 285 7.18 8.72 4.90
C ALA A 285 8.19 8.42 3.79
N VAL A 286 7.73 8.31 2.55
CA VAL A 286 8.58 7.96 1.40
C VAL A 286 8.38 8.91 0.23
N ASP A 287 9.43 9.06 -0.59
CA ASP A 287 9.35 9.77 -1.86
C ASP A 287 8.88 8.84 -3.01
N PRO A 288 8.63 9.37 -4.23
CA PRO A 288 8.16 8.56 -5.36
C PRO A 288 9.16 7.51 -5.85
N LEU A 289 10.40 7.58 -5.40
CA LEU A 289 11.46 6.61 -5.71
C LEU A 289 11.57 5.51 -4.66
N GLY A 290 10.73 5.57 -3.59
CA GLY A 290 10.75 4.64 -2.48
C GLY A 290 11.89 4.89 -1.48
N ARG A 291 12.47 6.11 -1.46
CA ARG A 291 13.42 6.49 -0.42
C ARG A 291 12.68 6.88 0.83
N GLU A 292 13.09 6.30 1.94
CA GLU A 292 12.53 6.62 3.25
C GLU A 292 13.01 8.01 3.70
N LEU A 293 12.08 8.90 3.98
CA LEU A 293 12.31 10.26 4.45
C LEU A 293 12.14 10.37 5.97
N ALA A 294 11.26 9.57 6.54
CA ALA A 294 11.10 9.38 7.98
C ALA A 294 10.46 8.01 8.24
N GLN A 295 10.79 7.43 9.38
CA GLN A 295 10.14 6.23 9.89
C GLN A 295 10.01 6.29 11.40
N GLY A 296 9.09 5.51 11.94
CA GLY A 296 8.89 5.37 13.38
C GLY A 296 8.06 4.15 13.70
N GLU A 297 8.50 3.42 14.71
CA GLU A 297 7.87 2.16 15.12
C GLU A 297 6.98 2.39 16.34
N TYR A 298 5.71 2.01 16.23
CA TYR A 298 4.69 2.26 17.25
C TYR A 298 5.05 1.68 18.63
N TYR A 299 5.70 0.52 18.65
CA TYR A 299 6.01 -0.18 19.91
C TYR A 299 7.22 0.39 20.66
N THR A 300 7.97 1.31 20.07
CA THR A 300 9.18 1.91 20.67
C THR A 300 8.89 3.19 21.46
N THR A 301 7.74 3.81 21.26
CA THR A 301 7.35 5.07 21.95
C THR A 301 5.87 5.08 22.28
N ASP A 302 5.48 5.80 23.32
CA ASP A 302 4.08 5.94 23.70
C ASP A 302 3.32 6.93 22.82
N ARG A 303 4.02 7.91 22.24
CA ARG A 303 3.45 8.99 21.42
C ARG A 303 4.22 9.16 20.13
N LEU A 304 3.94 8.32 19.16
CA LEU A 304 4.66 8.40 17.90
C LEU A 304 4.18 9.59 17.07
N THR A 305 5.15 10.37 16.60
CA THR A 305 4.97 11.38 15.55
C THR A 305 6.13 11.24 14.56
N ILE A 306 5.82 11.02 13.30
CA ILE A 306 6.81 11.10 12.22
C ILE A 306 6.68 12.45 11.51
N VAL A 307 7.80 13.08 11.19
CA VAL A 307 7.83 14.35 10.48
C VAL A 307 8.83 14.28 9.34
N ALA A 308 8.42 14.70 8.15
CA ALA A 308 9.29 14.72 6.98
C ALA A 308 9.02 15.91 6.07
N GLU A 309 10.05 16.33 5.33
CA GLU A 309 9.95 17.23 4.18
C GLU A 309 9.69 16.38 2.94
N ILE A 310 8.45 16.40 2.45
CA ILE A 310 7.94 15.51 1.41
C ILE A 310 7.94 16.21 0.05
N PRO A 311 8.62 15.66 -0.97
CA PRO A 311 8.49 16.17 -2.34
C PRO A 311 7.07 15.86 -2.87
N VAL A 312 6.38 16.89 -3.38
CA VAL A 312 5.04 16.72 -3.95
C VAL A 312 5.10 16.93 -5.44
N GLN A 313 5.47 15.88 -6.14
CA GLN A 313 5.57 15.84 -7.61
C GLN A 313 5.03 14.50 -8.10
N ALA A 314 4.27 14.52 -9.18
CA ALA A 314 3.85 13.31 -9.88
C ALA A 314 4.47 13.32 -11.29
N LEU A 315 5.21 12.25 -11.60
CA LEU A 315 5.68 11.95 -12.95
C LEU A 315 5.04 10.63 -13.39
N PRO A 316 4.14 10.64 -14.40
CA PRO A 316 3.40 9.42 -14.74
C PRO A 316 4.36 8.29 -15.13
N THR A 317 4.27 7.17 -14.44
CA THR A 317 5.01 5.96 -14.77
C THR A 317 4.38 5.24 -15.96
N LEU A 318 5.16 4.34 -16.60
CA LEU A 318 4.56 3.46 -17.60
C LEU A 318 3.52 2.55 -16.96
N TYR A 319 3.84 1.99 -15.77
CA TYR A 319 2.93 1.10 -15.04
C TYR A 319 1.58 1.76 -14.72
N SER A 320 1.56 3.00 -14.24
CA SER A 320 0.29 3.68 -13.95
C SER A 320 -0.62 3.77 -15.18
N ARG A 321 -0.06 3.84 -16.40
CA ARG A 321 -0.82 3.90 -17.66
C ARG A 321 -1.31 2.54 -18.13
N ILE A 322 -0.42 1.53 -18.13
CA ILE A 322 -0.71 0.21 -18.74
C ILE A 322 -1.15 -0.86 -17.72
N GLY A 323 -0.91 -0.63 -16.40
CA GLY A 323 -1.21 -1.60 -15.35
C GLY A 323 -0.45 -2.92 -15.54
N ASP A 324 -1.13 -4.02 -15.30
CA ASP A 324 -0.55 -5.37 -15.33
C ASP A 324 -0.36 -5.95 -16.72
N LEU A 325 -0.24 -5.11 -17.76
CA LEU A 325 -0.05 -5.58 -19.15
C LEU A 325 1.16 -6.53 -19.28
N PHE A 326 2.26 -6.25 -18.54
CA PHE A 326 3.43 -7.13 -18.55
C PHE A 326 3.11 -8.53 -18.04
N ALA A 327 2.32 -8.67 -16.98
CA ALA A 327 1.89 -9.95 -16.45
C ALA A 327 1.02 -10.72 -17.45
N TRP A 328 0.05 -10.05 -18.07
CA TRP A 328 -0.81 -10.64 -19.10
C TRP A 328 -0.03 -11.11 -20.32
N LEU A 329 0.94 -10.33 -20.81
CA LEU A 329 1.82 -10.71 -21.91
C LEU A 329 2.71 -11.92 -21.55
N SER A 330 3.23 -11.96 -20.31
CA SER A 330 4.02 -13.08 -19.81
C SER A 330 3.18 -14.37 -19.74
N LEU A 331 1.94 -14.29 -19.26
CA LEU A 331 1.01 -15.41 -19.22
C LEU A 331 0.64 -15.90 -20.63
N ALA A 332 0.33 -14.99 -21.53
CA ALA A 332 0.04 -15.32 -22.93
C ALA A 332 1.24 -16.01 -23.60
N GLY A 333 2.45 -15.49 -23.38
CA GLY A 333 3.70 -16.10 -23.86
C GLY A 333 3.89 -17.51 -23.33
N LEU A 334 3.62 -17.75 -22.05
CA LEU A 334 3.69 -19.07 -21.43
C LEU A 334 2.72 -20.06 -22.10
N VAL A 335 1.46 -19.64 -22.30
CA VAL A 335 0.45 -20.48 -22.97
C VAL A 335 0.88 -20.86 -24.38
N VAL A 336 1.41 -19.90 -25.16
CA VAL A 336 1.94 -20.16 -26.51
C VAL A 336 3.10 -21.13 -26.47
N LEU A 337 4.04 -20.98 -25.55
CA LEU A 337 5.19 -21.88 -25.41
C LEU A 337 4.77 -23.32 -25.03
N ILE A 338 3.81 -23.46 -24.13
CA ILE A 338 3.25 -24.78 -23.75
C ILE A 338 2.56 -25.41 -24.95
N GLY A 339 1.72 -24.67 -25.67
CA GLY A 339 1.05 -25.17 -26.89
C GLY A 339 2.05 -25.65 -27.93
N PHE A 340 3.11 -24.86 -28.13
CA PHE A 340 4.19 -25.21 -29.05
C PHE A 340 4.97 -26.48 -28.61
N ALA A 341 5.26 -26.61 -27.31
CA ALA A 341 5.92 -27.79 -26.76
C ALA A 341 5.07 -29.06 -26.91
N ILE A 342 3.75 -28.96 -26.71
CA ILE A 342 2.81 -30.06 -26.89
C ILE A 342 2.75 -30.45 -28.37
N ALA A 343 2.63 -29.49 -29.27
CA ALA A 343 2.55 -29.74 -30.72
C ALA A 343 3.83 -30.38 -31.28
N ARG A 344 4.99 -30.14 -30.68
CA ARG A 344 6.28 -30.72 -31.08
C ARG A 344 6.63 -32.04 -30.40
N ARG A 345 5.78 -32.56 -29.49
CA ARG A 345 6.04 -33.88 -28.91
C ARG A 345 6.12 -34.90 -30.06
N PRO A 346 7.21 -35.71 -30.20
CA PRO A 346 7.27 -36.80 -31.14
C PRO A 346 6.08 -37.72 -30.85
N LYS A 347 5.30 -38.09 -31.89
CA LYS A 347 4.34 -39.18 -31.74
C LYS A 347 5.13 -40.38 -31.24
N ALA A 348 4.72 -40.96 -30.11
CA ALA A 348 5.30 -42.19 -29.61
C ALA A 348 5.26 -43.15 -30.76
N SER A 349 6.44 -43.57 -31.27
CA SER A 349 6.56 -44.62 -32.28
C SER A 349 5.88 -45.85 -31.69
N GLU A 350 4.89 -46.40 -32.41
CA GLU A 350 4.38 -47.74 -32.16
C GLU A 350 5.53 -48.71 -32.48
N ALA A 351 6.55 -48.72 -31.63
CA ALA A 351 7.67 -49.64 -31.73
C ALA A 351 7.31 -50.91 -30.98
N GLY A 352 6.91 -51.92 -31.76
CA GLY A 352 7.17 -53.28 -31.40
C GLY A 352 6.06 -54.00 -30.63
N ALA A 353 4.96 -54.30 -31.33
CA ALA A 353 4.42 -55.64 -31.13
C ALA A 353 5.49 -56.62 -31.61
N ALA A 354 6.42 -57.00 -30.77
CA ALA A 354 7.29 -58.15 -31.03
C ALA A 354 6.40 -59.42 -30.97
N GLU A 355 6.16 -60.04 -32.12
CA GLU A 355 5.59 -61.39 -32.17
C GLU A 355 6.42 -62.35 -31.29
N PRO A 356 5.81 -63.21 -30.52
CA PRO A 356 6.51 -64.26 -29.82
C PRO A 356 6.85 -65.36 -30.87
N SER A 357 8.03 -65.28 -31.43
CA SER A 357 8.61 -66.35 -32.30
C SER A 357 9.11 -67.46 -31.41
N GLY A 358 8.65 -68.67 -31.77
CA GLY A 358 9.46 -69.87 -31.63
C GLY A 358 9.06 -70.88 -30.56
N ALA A 359 8.29 -71.87 -30.99
CA ALA A 359 8.19 -73.18 -30.34
C ALA A 359 9.56 -73.91 -30.34
N PRO A 360 9.90 -74.67 -29.29
CA PRO A 360 11.11 -75.43 -29.22
C PRO A 360 11.00 -76.71 -30.11
N PRO A 361 12.10 -77.21 -30.71
CA PRO A 361 12.09 -78.44 -31.46
C PRO A 361 12.01 -79.66 -30.54
N HIS A 362 11.15 -80.58 -30.87
CA HIS A 362 11.13 -81.92 -30.29
C HIS A 362 12.42 -82.65 -30.69
N VAL A 363 13.12 -83.22 -29.70
CA VAL A 363 14.18 -84.19 -29.88
C VAL A 363 13.63 -85.55 -29.48
N SER A 364 13.69 -86.49 -30.44
CA SER A 364 13.45 -87.89 -30.31
C SER A 364 14.56 -88.56 -29.50
#